data_9af59370fbc4a5465a6b59d058c57e1b
#
_entry.id   9af59370fbc4a5465a6b59d058c57e1b
#
_cell.length_a   1.000
_cell.length_b   1.000
_cell.length_c   1.000
_cell.angle_alpha   90.00
_cell.angle_beta   90.00
_cell.angle_gamma   90.00
#
_symmetry.space_group_name_H-M   'P 1'
#
loop_
_entity.id
_entity.type
_entity.pdbx_description
1 polymer ?
#
loop_
_entity_poly.entity_id
_entity_poly.type
_entity_poly.pdbx_seq_one_letter_code
_entity_poly.pdbx_strand_id
1 'polypeptide(L)'
;LNNYITDYNVYAELTNNGTLPYEPQGKGTGAATLYPIFPVTAMPFIGLIKAPVKFLVLQFGTPSEEYLACLKAHPEIVVIGTSHHQNRLGDQRALVHEMMRAGLTNPVVFAQMYKLNDKEEFQLQSAADMGALMMDGLTDGVWLMNDGNIAQDDIDDTAFGILQAARLRTSKTEYISCPGCGRTLYDLRETIAKIRKATQDMKGLKIGIMGCIVNGP
;
A
#
# COMPACT_ATOMS: atom_id res chain seq x y z
N LEU A 1 -0.63 -1.05 -13.41
CA LEU A 1 -0.13 -2.40 -13.67
C LEU A 1 -1.31 -3.34 -13.86
N ASN A 2 -1.67 -3.60 -15.11
CA ASN A 2 -2.68 -4.60 -15.44
C ASN A 2 -2.05 -6.01 -15.34
N ASN A 3 -1.68 -6.42 -14.14
CA ASN A 3 -1.10 -7.72 -13.91
C ASN A 3 -2.15 -8.75 -13.45
N TYR A 4 -3.39 -8.58 -13.90
CA TYR A 4 -4.38 -9.62 -13.78
C TYR A 4 -4.06 -10.72 -14.79
N ILE A 5 -3.35 -11.72 -14.35
CA ILE A 5 -3.23 -12.95 -15.13
C ILE A 5 -4.49 -13.77 -14.84
N THR A 6 -5.47 -13.62 -15.70
CA THR A 6 -6.74 -14.35 -15.60
C THR A 6 -6.63 -15.75 -16.24
N ASP A 7 -5.60 -15.98 -17.03
CA ASP A 7 -5.35 -17.26 -17.67
C ASP A 7 -4.25 -18.02 -16.93
N TYR A 8 -4.66 -19.04 -16.23
CA TYR A 8 -3.80 -19.95 -15.50
C TYR A 8 -2.75 -20.62 -16.41
N ASN A 9 -3.12 -21.01 -17.64
CA ASN A 9 -2.22 -21.72 -18.54
C ASN A 9 -1.08 -20.84 -19.00
N VAL A 10 -1.37 -19.57 -19.32
CA VAL A 10 -0.35 -18.58 -19.69
C VAL A 10 0.61 -18.33 -18.54
N TYR A 11 0.09 -18.18 -17.32
CA TYR A 11 0.96 -17.98 -16.16
C TYR A 11 1.84 -19.22 -15.87
N ALA A 12 1.25 -20.42 -15.95
CA ALA A 12 1.99 -21.67 -15.73
C ALA A 12 3.11 -21.84 -16.75
N GLU A 13 2.86 -21.53 -18.01
CA GLU A 13 3.86 -21.56 -19.07
C GLU A 13 5.01 -20.59 -18.80
N LEU A 14 4.69 -19.32 -18.45
CA LEU A 14 5.66 -18.30 -18.14
C LEU A 14 6.56 -18.67 -16.97
N THR A 15 5.99 -19.22 -15.89
CA THR A 15 6.74 -19.57 -14.69
C THR A 15 7.54 -20.84 -14.82
N ASN A 16 7.03 -21.83 -15.55
CA ASN A 16 7.68 -23.12 -15.76
C ASN A 16 8.83 -23.07 -16.76
N ASN A 17 8.72 -22.22 -17.78
CA ASN A 17 9.74 -22.09 -18.83
C ASN A 17 10.79 -21.03 -18.52
N GLY A 18 10.57 -20.21 -17.49
CA GLY A 18 11.52 -19.14 -17.10
C GLY A 18 11.69 -18.01 -18.14
N THR A 19 10.85 -18.00 -19.18
CA THR A 19 10.88 -16.99 -20.23
C THR A 19 9.63 -16.12 -20.15
N LEU A 20 9.82 -14.80 -20.23
CA LEU A 20 8.73 -13.86 -20.38
C LEU A 20 8.36 -13.72 -21.86
N PRO A 21 7.05 -13.55 -22.20
CA PRO A 21 6.61 -13.40 -23.59
C PRO A 21 6.98 -12.04 -24.19
N TYR A 22 7.61 -11.17 -23.42
CA TYR A 22 8.09 -9.86 -23.87
C TYR A 22 9.43 -9.53 -23.20
N GLU A 23 10.29 -8.86 -23.91
CA GLU A 23 11.48 -8.25 -23.31
C GLU A 23 11.06 -6.96 -22.59
N PRO A 24 11.42 -6.78 -21.29
CA PRO A 24 11.14 -5.53 -20.60
C PRO A 24 11.84 -4.39 -21.31
N GLN A 25 11.09 -3.42 -21.81
CA GLN A 25 11.68 -2.22 -22.41
C GLN A 25 12.12 -1.27 -21.29
N GLY A 26 13.41 -1.21 -21.04
CA GLY A 26 14.01 -0.27 -20.10
C GLY A 26 15.33 -0.77 -19.54
N LYS A 27 16.17 0.17 -19.11
CA LYS A 27 17.45 -0.12 -18.43
C LYS A 27 17.25 -0.45 -16.95
N GLY A 28 16.26 -1.27 -16.62
CA GLY A 28 16.07 -1.74 -15.27
C GLY A 28 17.12 -2.80 -14.92
N THR A 29 17.79 -2.62 -13.80
CA THR A 29 18.73 -3.61 -13.25
C THR A 29 18.03 -4.67 -12.39
N GLY A 30 16.70 -4.64 -12.29
CA GLY A 30 15.89 -5.59 -11.54
C GLY A 30 15.33 -6.68 -12.43
N ALA A 31 15.37 -7.93 -11.98
CA ALA A 31 14.59 -9.00 -12.58
C ALA A 31 13.11 -8.63 -12.49
N ALA A 32 12.42 -8.60 -13.62
CA ALA A 32 10.96 -8.47 -13.63
C ALA A 32 10.38 -9.73 -12.99
N THR A 33 9.88 -9.61 -11.77
CA THR A 33 9.23 -10.72 -11.09
C THR A 33 7.73 -10.61 -11.31
N LEU A 34 7.15 -11.64 -11.93
CA LEU A 34 5.70 -11.77 -12.05
C LEU A 34 5.16 -12.48 -10.83
N TYR A 35 4.20 -11.84 -10.18
CA TYR A 35 3.45 -12.43 -9.08
C TYR A 35 2.03 -12.74 -9.55
N PRO A 36 1.55 -13.99 -9.37
CA PRO A 36 0.19 -14.35 -9.76
C PRO A 36 -0.84 -13.70 -8.83
N ILE A 37 -1.89 -13.16 -9.43
CA ILE A 37 -3.05 -12.64 -8.72
C ILE A 37 -4.25 -13.53 -9.08
N PHE A 38 -4.83 -14.18 -8.10
CA PHE A 38 -5.95 -15.09 -8.27
C PHE A 38 -7.26 -14.46 -7.80
N PRO A 39 -8.31 -14.50 -8.59
CA PRO A 39 -9.67 -14.30 -8.08
C PRO A 39 -10.10 -15.53 -7.26
N VAL A 40 -11.14 -15.36 -6.44
CA VAL A 40 -11.72 -16.45 -5.63
C VAL A 40 -12.03 -17.70 -6.45
N THR A 41 -12.54 -17.52 -7.67
CA THR A 41 -12.89 -18.61 -8.59
C THR A 41 -11.70 -19.47 -9.02
N ALA A 42 -10.49 -18.94 -8.91
CA ALA A 42 -9.26 -19.64 -9.26
C ALA A 42 -8.54 -20.29 -8.06
N MET A 43 -9.11 -20.20 -6.86
CA MET A 43 -8.53 -20.83 -5.64
C MET A 43 -8.17 -22.31 -5.80
N PRO A 44 -8.96 -23.16 -6.48
CA PRO A 44 -8.60 -24.56 -6.66
C PRO A 44 -7.28 -24.79 -7.40
N PHE A 45 -6.82 -23.82 -8.16
CA PHE A 45 -5.60 -23.90 -8.97
C PHE A 45 -4.37 -23.31 -8.28
N ILE A 46 -4.54 -22.62 -7.14
CA ILE A 46 -3.44 -21.93 -6.43
C ILE A 46 -2.30 -22.89 -6.08
N GLY A 47 -2.61 -24.12 -5.65
CA GLY A 47 -1.62 -25.12 -5.31
C GLY A 47 -0.77 -25.64 -6.46
N LEU A 48 -1.26 -25.47 -7.71
CA LEU A 48 -0.55 -25.92 -8.91
C LEU A 48 0.54 -24.95 -9.35
N ILE A 49 0.44 -23.68 -8.94
CA ILE A 49 1.39 -22.64 -9.30
C ILE A 49 2.52 -22.59 -8.26
N LYS A 50 3.76 -22.80 -8.73
CA LYS A 50 4.96 -22.67 -7.90
C LYS A 50 5.46 -21.24 -7.96
N ALA A 51 5.01 -20.39 -7.05
CA ALA A 51 5.50 -19.02 -6.89
C ALA A 51 5.80 -18.75 -5.40
N PRO A 52 6.85 -18.01 -5.08
CA PRO A 52 7.21 -17.70 -3.69
C PRO A 52 6.19 -16.80 -3.00
N VAL A 53 5.49 -15.98 -3.76
CA VAL A 53 4.40 -15.13 -3.29
C VAL A 53 3.25 -15.23 -4.29
N LYS A 54 2.04 -15.38 -3.77
CA LYS A 54 0.81 -15.43 -4.55
C LYS A 54 -0.17 -14.44 -3.95
N PHE A 55 -0.99 -13.80 -4.77
CA PHE A 55 -2.01 -12.88 -4.32
C PHE A 55 -3.41 -13.49 -4.54
N LEU A 56 -4.25 -13.42 -3.52
CA LEU A 56 -5.65 -13.82 -3.61
C LEU A 56 -6.54 -12.60 -3.38
N VAL A 57 -7.38 -12.27 -4.35
CA VAL A 57 -8.35 -11.18 -4.24
C VAL A 57 -9.61 -11.68 -3.56
N LEU A 58 -9.92 -11.11 -2.41
CA LEU A 58 -11.16 -11.35 -1.67
C LEU A 58 -12.03 -10.10 -1.73
N GLN A 59 -13.29 -10.31 -2.09
CA GLN A 59 -14.31 -9.28 -2.10
C GLN A 59 -15.25 -9.46 -0.91
N PHE A 60 -15.87 -8.37 -0.49
CA PHE A 60 -16.95 -8.43 0.49
C PHE A 60 -18.03 -9.44 0.09
N GLY A 61 -18.49 -10.20 1.07
CA GLY A 61 -19.51 -11.24 0.86
C GLY A 61 -18.99 -12.58 0.34
N THR A 62 -17.67 -12.74 0.15
CA THR A 62 -17.09 -14.07 -0.11
C THR A 62 -17.28 -14.94 1.13
N PRO A 63 -17.92 -16.13 1.01
CA PRO A 63 -18.11 -17.04 2.14
C PRO A 63 -16.77 -17.43 2.77
N SER A 64 -16.70 -17.35 4.10
CA SER A 64 -15.45 -17.63 4.83
C SER A 64 -14.99 -19.07 4.73
N GLU A 65 -15.93 -20.01 4.66
CA GLU A 65 -15.62 -21.43 4.51
C GLU A 65 -14.82 -21.71 3.23
N GLU A 66 -15.01 -20.88 2.18
CA GLU A 66 -14.31 -21.07 0.91
C GLU A 66 -12.82 -20.70 1.01
N TYR A 67 -12.51 -19.52 1.56
CA TYR A 67 -11.14 -19.00 1.52
C TYR A 67 -10.28 -19.34 2.74
N LEU A 68 -10.88 -19.54 3.91
CA LEU A 68 -10.11 -19.82 5.12
C LEU A 68 -9.31 -21.13 5.02
N ALA A 69 -9.89 -22.17 4.45
CA ALA A 69 -9.20 -23.44 4.23
C ALA A 69 -8.04 -23.28 3.24
N CYS A 70 -8.23 -22.52 2.18
CA CYS A 70 -7.21 -22.21 1.19
C CYS A 70 -6.05 -21.44 1.81
N LEU A 71 -6.32 -20.37 2.56
CA LEU A 71 -5.30 -19.54 3.21
C LEU A 71 -4.50 -20.34 4.26
N LYS A 72 -5.16 -21.24 4.99
CA LYS A 72 -4.50 -22.11 5.96
C LYS A 72 -3.54 -23.09 5.29
N ALA A 73 -3.88 -23.58 4.11
CA ALA A 73 -3.04 -24.50 3.34
C ALA A 73 -1.88 -23.77 2.63
N HIS A 74 -2.01 -22.47 2.41
CA HIS A 74 -1.10 -21.65 1.61
C HIS A 74 -0.64 -20.39 2.36
N PRO A 75 0.27 -20.49 3.34
CA PRO A 75 0.74 -19.33 4.11
C PRO A 75 1.54 -18.31 3.26
N GLU A 76 1.98 -18.71 2.07
CA GLU A 76 2.63 -17.81 1.11
C GLU A 76 1.68 -16.84 0.39
N ILE A 77 0.37 -16.99 0.59
CA ILE A 77 -0.63 -16.12 -0.04
C ILE A 77 -0.69 -14.78 0.70
N VAL A 78 -0.63 -13.70 -0.07
CA VAL A 78 -0.97 -12.35 0.36
C VAL A 78 -2.43 -12.08 -0.05
N VAL A 79 -3.27 -11.71 0.90
CA VAL A 79 -4.66 -11.39 0.64
C VAL A 79 -4.78 -9.95 0.12
N ILE A 80 -5.47 -9.76 -0.99
CA ILE A 80 -5.89 -8.44 -1.46
C ILE A 80 -7.38 -8.29 -1.12
N GLY A 81 -7.69 -7.51 -0.09
CA GLY A 81 -9.06 -7.21 0.30
C GLY A 81 -9.63 -6.04 -0.51
N THR A 82 -10.79 -6.22 -1.10
CA THR A 82 -11.53 -5.17 -1.80
C THR A 82 -12.95 -5.06 -1.26
N SER A 83 -13.48 -3.84 -1.16
CA SER A 83 -14.86 -3.63 -0.73
C SER A 83 -15.54 -2.54 -1.55
N HIS A 84 -16.75 -2.83 -2.01
CA HIS A 84 -17.65 -1.88 -2.65
C HIS A 84 -18.80 -1.45 -1.70
N HIS A 85 -18.74 -1.89 -0.45
CA HIS A 85 -19.73 -1.53 0.56
C HIS A 85 -19.63 -0.06 0.96
N GLN A 86 -20.75 0.56 1.37
CA GLN A 86 -20.73 1.94 1.85
C GLN A 86 -19.84 2.11 3.09
N ASN A 87 -19.85 1.15 4.00
CA ASN A 87 -18.94 1.09 5.14
C ASN A 87 -17.76 0.16 4.82
N ARG A 88 -16.90 0.59 3.90
CA ARG A 88 -15.70 -0.16 3.49
C ARG A 88 -14.79 -0.49 4.66
N LEU A 89 -14.58 0.47 5.53
CA LEU A 89 -13.71 0.31 6.71
C LEU A 89 -14.21 -0.80 7.64
N GLY A 90 -15.52 -0.85 7.92
CA GLY A 90 -16.11 -1.89 8.75
C GLY A 90 -16.00 -3.27 8.12
N ASP A 91 -16.20 -3.35 6.82
CA ASP A 91 -16.12 -4.56 6.05
C ASP A 91 -14.69 -5.13 6.00
N GLN A 92 -13.71 -4.28 5.72
CA GLN A 92 -12.30 -4.64 5.72
C GLN A 92 -11.81 -5.09 7.10
N ARG A 93 -12.28 -4.43 8.16
CA ARG A 93 -12.03 -4.87 9.55
C ARG A 93 -12.61 -6.25 9.83
N ALA A 94 -13.83 -6.52 9.36
CA ALA A 94 -14.49 -7.81 9.55
C ALA A 94 -13.67 -8.94 8.92
N LEU A 95 -13.15 -8.75 7.70
CA LEU A 95 -12.29 -9.72 7.01
C LEU A 95 -11.06 -10.06 7.85
N VAL A 96 -10.32 -9.05 8.32
CA VAL A 96 -9.10 -9.29 9.10
C VAL A 96 -9.42 -9.98 10.43
N HIS A 97 -10.47 -9.55 11.13
CA HIS A 97 -10.88 -10.20 12.38
C HIS A 97 -11.31 -11.65 12.17
N GLU A 98 -11.92 -11.98 11.04
CA GLU A 98 -12.27 -13.35 10.68
C GLU A 98 -11.01 -14.20 10.46
N MET A 99 -10.05 -13.69 9.70
CA MET A 99 -8.75 -14.34 9.51
C MET A 99 -8.03 -14.54 10.86
N MET A 100 -8.01 -13.54 11.72
CA MET A 100 -7.40 -13.62 13.06
C MET A 100 -8.09 -14.70 13.93
N ARG A 101 -9.42 -14.78 13.92
CA ARG A 101 -10.18 -15.82 14.63
C ARG A 101 -9.85 -17.23 14.13
N ALA A 102 -9.57 -17.36 12.85
CA ALA A 102 -9.15 -18.61 12.23
C ALA A 102 -7.67 -18.95 12.48
N GLY A 103 -6.93 -18.08 13.16
CA GLY A 103 -5.49 -18.23 13.43
C GLY A 103 -4.61 -18.06 12.18
N LEU A 104 -5.09 -17.31 11.18
CA LEU A 104 -4.35 -17.04 9.96
C LEU A 104 -3.41 -15.85 10.15
N THR A 105 -2.22 -15.95 9.55
CA THR A 105 -1.17 -14.91 9.58
C THR A 105 -0.79 -14.42 8.18
N ASN A 106 -1.61 -14.74 7.20
CA ASN A 106 -1.40 -14.27 5.83
C ASN A 106 -1.38 -12.73 5.80
N PRO A 107 -0.40 -12.11 5.12
CA PRO A 107 -0.38 -10.66 4.97
C PRO A 107 -1.61 -10.15 4.21
N VAL A 108 -2.08 -8.96 4.58
CA VAL A 108 -3.25 -8.35 3.99
C VAL A 108 -2.90 -7.00 3.37
N VAL A 109 -3.26 -6.81 2.12
CA VAL A 109 -3.19 -5.55 1.38
C VAL A 109 -4.61 -5.12 1.04
N PHE A 110 -5.01 -3.92 1.41
CA PHE A 110 -6.30 -3.40 0.96
C PHE A 110 -6.17 -2.60 -0.33
N ALA A 111 -7.02 -2.95 -1.28
CA ALA A 111 -7.11 -2.31 -2.58
C ALA A 111 -8.41 -1.52 -2.69
N GLN A 112 -8.32 -0.29 -3.19
CA GLN A 112 -9.47 0.57 -3.41
C GLN A 112 -9.36 1.33 -4.71
N MET A 113 -10.43 1.27 -5.51
CA MET A 113 -10.61 2.07 -6.71
C MET A 113 -11.41 3.33 -6.37
N TYR A 114 -10.88 4.49 -6.76
CA TYR A 114 -11.55 5.78 -6.69
C TYR A 114 -11.89 6.27 -8.11
N LYS A 115 -12.75 7.25 -8.18
CA LYS A 115 -13.07 7.97 -9.42
C LYS A 115 -13.13 9.46 -9.13
N LEU A 116 -11.97 10.05 -8.89
CA LEU A 116 -11.81 11.42 -8.45
C LEU A 116 -10.91 12.19 -9.42
N ASN A 117 -11.17 13.48 -9.56
CA ASN A 117 -10.39 14.37 -10.40
C ASN A 117 -9.60 15.41 -9.59
N ASP A 118 -9.95 15.59 -8.33
CA ASP A 118 -9.26 16.47 -7.40
C ASP A 118 -8.27 15.67 -6.54
N LYS A 119 -7.04 16.13 -6.53
CA LYS A 119 -5.93 15.48 -5.82
C LYS A 119 -6.11 15.51 -4.30
N GLU A 120 -6.57 16.65 -3.77
CA GLU A 120 -6.74 16.82 -2.33
C GLU A 120 -7.88 15.93 -1.83
N GLU A 121 -8.99 15.88 -2.56
CA GLU A 121 -10.10 14.98 -2.26
C GLU A 121 -9.64 13.51 -2.28
N PHE A 122 -8.85 13.12 -3.28
CA PHE A 122 -8.28 11.77 -3.37
C PHE A 122 -7.39 11.45 -2.16
N GLN A 123 -6.53 12.39 -1.77
CA GLN A 123 -5.66 12.23 -0.61
C GLN A 123 -6.46 12.08 0.69
N LEU A 124 -7.48 12.90 0.89
CA LEU A 124 -8.32 12.85 2.08
C LEU A 124 -9.12 11.56 2.17
N GLN A 125 -9.78 11.16 1.08
CA GLN A 125 -10.58 9.94 1.06
C GLN A 125 -9.72 8.69 1.23
N SER A 126 -8.62 8.57 0.48
CA SER A 126 -7.74 7.41 0.58
C SER A 126 -7.04 7.31 1.93
N ALA A 127 -6.65 8.45 2.52
CA ALA A 127 -6.07 8.47 3.86
C ALA A 127 -7.09 8.05 4.94
N ALA A 128 -8.35 8.47 4.83
CA ALA A 128 -9.41 8.07 5.75
C ALA A 128 -9.73 6.57 5.63
N ASP A 129 -9.86 6.06 4.39
CA ASP A 129 -10.18 4.66 4.14
C ASP A 129 -9.06 3.70 4.57
N MET A 130 -7.79 4.02 4.26
CA MET A 130 -6.66 3.12 4.45
C MET A 130 -5.85 3.41 5.71
N GLY A 131 -5.71 4.68 6.07
CA GLY A 131 -4.88 5.09 7.21
C GLY A 131 -5.38 4.53 8.54
N ALA A 132 -6.70 4.46 8.74
CA ALA A 132 -7.28 3.91 9.96
C ALA A 132 -6.93 2.43 10.15
N LEU A 133 -6.98 1.62 9.08
CA LEU A 133 -6.64 0.20 9.11
C LEU A 133 -5.15 -0.01 9.40
N MET A 134 -4.30 0.84 8.83
CA MET A 134 -2.86 0.80 9.07
C MET A 134 -2.49 1.17 10.50
N MET A 135 -3.12 2.20 11.06
CA MET A 135 -2.87 2.62 12.45
C MET A 135 -3.33 1.58 13.46
N ASP A 136 -4.37 0.81 13.13
CA ASP A 136 -4.86 -0.30 13.96
C ASP A 136 -4.05 -1.60 13.76
N GLY A 137 -3.06 -1.61 12.85
CA GLY A 137 -2.25 -2.79 12.55
C GLY A 137 -3.01 -3.90 11.82
N LEU A 138 -4.06 -3.55 11.10
CA LEU A 138 -4.94 -4.51 10.41
C LEU A 138 -4.58 -4.72 8.93
N THR A 139 -3.54 -4.07 8.43
CA THR A 139 -3.08 -4.22 7.05
C THR A 139 -1.58 -4.07 6.94
N ASP A 140 -0.98 -4.82 6.02
CA ASP A 140 0.46 -4.83 5.73
C ASP A 140 0.80 -3.94 4.53
N GLY A 141 -0.21 -3.49 3.78
CA GLY A 141 -0.02 -2.66 2.60
C GLY A 141 -1.28 -2.02 2.06
N VAL A 142 -1.09 -1.17 1.07
CA VAL A 142 -2.16 -0.44 0.40
C VAL A 142 -1.96 -0.49 -1.11
N TRP A 143 -3.06 -0.60 -1.84
CA TRP A 143 -3.11 -0.50 -3.30
C TRP A 143 -4.19 0.50 -3.71
N LEU A 144 -3.77 1.71 -4.01
CA LEU A 144 -4.65 2.77 -4.47
C LEU A 144 -4.75 2.77 -5.99
N MET A 145 -5.96 2.92 -6.49
CA MET A 145 -6.27 3.04 -7.91
C MET A 145 -7.23 4.20 -8.11
N ASN A 146 -7.16 4.86 -9.26
CA ASN A 146 -8.10 5.92 -9.61
C ASN A 146 -8.45 5.88 -11.10
N ASP A 147 -9.74 5.92 -11.41
CA ASP A 147 -10.30 6.01 -12.76
C ASP A 147 -10.72 7.45 -13.10
N GLY A 148 -10.00 8.44 -12.56
CA GLY A 148 -10.17 9.87 -12.80
C GLY A 148 -8.87 10.51 -13.31
N ASN A 149 -8.87 11.86 -13.41
CA ASN A 149 -7.75 12.62 -13.99
C ASN A 149 -6.67 12.96 -12.96
N ILE A 150 -6.20 11.97 -12.20
CA ILE A 150 -5.08 12.13 -11.26
C ILE A 150 -3.87 11.39 -11.83
N ALA A 151 -2.72 12.05 -11.86
CA ALA A 151 -1.49 11.44 -12.36
C ALA A 151 -1.07 10.25 -11.48
N GLN A 152 -0.50 9.21 -12.10
CA GLN A 152 -0.05 8.02 -11.39
C GLN A 152 0.97 8.35 -10.28
N ASP A 153 1.87 9.30 -10.55
CA ASP A 153 2.85 9.75 -9.57
C ASP A 153 2.20 10.34 -8.31
N ASP A 154 1.05 11.03 -8.46
CA ASP A 154 0.31 11.58 -7.33
C ASP A 154 -0.41 10.49 -6.53
N ILE A 155 -0.89 9.44 -7.20
CA ILE A 155 -1.48 8.26 -6.57
C ILE A 155 -0.41 7.52 -5.75
N ASP A 156 0.75 7.28 -6.35
CA ASP A 156 1.88 6.61 -5.71
C ASP A 156 2.41 7.42 -4.52
N ASP A 157 2.57 8.72 -4.71
CA ASP A 157 2.98 9.65 -3.66
C ASP A 157 2.00 9.67 -2.48
N THR A 158 0.70 9.54 -2.76
CA THR A 158 -0.35 9.46 -1.74
C THR A 158 -0.25 8.14 -0.98
N ALA A 159 -0.09 7.01 -1.67
CA ALA A 159 0.07 5.70 -1.04
C ALA A 159 1.29 5.66 -0.11
N PHE A 160 2.44 6.15 -0.58
CA PHE A 160 3.63 6.26 0.26
C PHE A 160 3.48 7.26 1.40
N GLY A 161 2.72 8.33 1.20
CA GLY A 161 2.38 9.31 2.23
C GLY A 161 1.56 8.69 3.36
N ILE A 162 0.56 7.87 3.03
CA ILE A 162 -0.26 7.13 4.00
C ILE A 162 0.61 6.16 4.81
N LEU A 163 1.45 5.37 4.12
CA LEU A 163 2.38 4.44 4.78
C LEU A 163 3.35 5.16 5.74
N GLN A 164 3.84 6.33 5.36
CA GLN A 164 4.73 7.11 6.20
C GLN A 164 4.01 7.73 7.39
N ALA A 165 2.81 8.25 7.21
CA ALA A 165 1.99 8.79 8.29
C ALA A 165 1.63 7.71 9.32
N ALA A 166 1.33 6.50 8.87
CA ALA A 166 1.08 5.33 9.72
C ALA A 166 2.36 4.71 10.32
N ARG A 167 3.54 5.26 10.06
CA ARG A 167 4.84 4.77 10.55
C ARG A 167 5.26 3.38 10.05
N LEU A 168 4.65 2.89 8.98
CA LEU A 168 4.96 1.59 8.41
C LEU A 168 6.15 1.64 7.44
N ARG A 169 6.31 2.74 6.72
CA ARG A 169 7.41 2.92 5.76
C ARG A 169 7.81 4.40 5.65
N THR A 170 9.09 4.69 5.75
CA THR A 170 9.63 6.04 5.53
C THR A 170 10.15 6.14 4.09
N SER A 171 9.49 6.94 3.26
CA SER A 171 9.82 7.16 1.85
C SER A 171 10.45 8.51 1.56
N LYS A 172 10.18 9.51 2.41
CA LYS A 172 10.64 10.90 2.29
C LYS A 172 11.25 11.37 3.61
N THR A 173 12.01 12.46 3.57
CA THR A 173 12.45 13.17 4.79
C THR A 173 11.22 13.70 5.53
N GLU A 174 11.12 13.41 6.81
CA GLU A 174 10.06 13.91 7.68
C GLU A 174 10.55 15.18 8.40
N TYR A 175 9.74 16.25 8.32
CA TYR A 175 10.03 17.50 8.97
C TYR A 175 9.03 17.78 10.08
N ILE A 176 9.53 17.97 11.29
CA ILE A 176 8.75 18.37 12.43
C ILE A 176 9.20 19.78 12.79
N SER A 177 8.37 20.78 12.59
CA SER A 177 8.69 22.17 12.87
C SER A 177 7.80 22.73 13.96
N CYS A 178 8.39 23.57 14.79
CA CYS A 178 7.64 24.39 15.73
C CYS A 178 6.76 25.38 14.95
N PRO A 179 5.51 25.66 15.39
CA PRO A 179 4.65 26.63 14.74
C PRO A 179 5.15 28.09 14.88
N GLY A 180 6.14 28.30 15.74
CA GLY A 180 6.63 29.64 16.07
C GLY A 180 5.78 30.33 17.14
N CYS A 181 6.41 31.17 17.95
CA CYS A 181 5.74 32.01 18.93
C CYS A 181 6.58 33.27 19.15
N GLY A 182 6.13 34.20 20.00
CA GLY A 182 6.85 35.43 20.32
C GLY A 182 8.25 35.28 20.91
N ARG A 183 8.66 34.04 21.21
CA ARG A 183 10.03 33.71 21.69
C ARG A 183 10.98 33.31 20.55
N THR A 184 10.49 33.19 19.33
CA THR A 184 11.32 32.89 18.15
C THR A 184 11.86 34.20 17.59
N LEU A 185 13.18 34.36 17.65
CA LEU A 185 13.87 35.62 17.31
C LEU A 185 14.44 35.64 15.87
N TYR A 186 14.06 34.68 15.03
CA TYR A 186 14.52 34.57 13.65
C TYR A 186 13.36 34.17 12.73
N ASP A 187 13.53 34.34 11.42
CA ASP A 187 12.54 33.89 10.44
C ASP A 187 12.56 32.37 10.35
N LEU A 188 11.61 31.75 11.07
CA LEU A 188 11.47 30.30 11.11
C LEU A 188 11.03 29.75 9.75
N ARG A 189 10.21 30.47 8.98
CA ARG A 189 9.73 30.02 7.67
C ARG A 189 10.87 29.95 6.67
N GLU A 190 11.69 30.98 6.60
CA GLU A 190 12.87 31.02 5.74
C GLU A 190 13.85 29.91 6.11
N THR A 191 14.07 29.72 7.39
CA THR A 191 14.96 28.65 7.91
C THR A 191 14.45 27.28 7.54
N ILE A 192 13.16 27.00 7.72
CA ILE A 192 12.53 25.74 7.30
C ILE A 192 12.70 25.52 5.79
N ALA A 193 12.48 26.56 4.98
CA ALA A 193 12.63 26.43 3.52
C ALA A 193 14.07 26.10 3.12
N LYS A 194 15.07 26.73 3.73
CA LYS A 194 16.50 26.44 3.48
C LYS A 194 16.88 25.01 3.89
N ILE A 195 16.44 24.56 5.06
CA ILE A 195 16.72 23.20 5.54
C ILE A 195 16.05 22.17 4.62
N ARG A 196 14.77 22.36 4.28
CA ARG A 196 14.05 21.47 3.35
C ARG A 196 14.78 21.35 2.02
N LYS A 197 15.19 22.46 1.43
CA LYS A 197 15.92 22.48 0.16
C LYS A 197 17.23 21.71 0.23
N ALA A 198 17.93 21.77 1.36
CA ALA A 198 19.22 21.08 1.52
C ALA A 198 19.09 19.59 1.83
N THR A 199 17.93 19.14 2.32
CA THR A 199 17.76 17.79 2.87
C THR A 199 16.62 16.98 2.23
N GLN A 200 15.91 17.52 1.23
CA GLN A 200 14.77 16.87 0.60
C GLN A 200 15.09 15.49 0.00
N ASP A 201 16.33 15.29 -0.44
CA ASP A 201 16.79 14.05 -1.05
C ASP A 201 17.33 13.02 -0.05
N MET A 202 17.37 13.38 1.23
CA MET A 202 17.86 12.54 2.32
C MET A 202 16.73 11.65 2.86
N LYS A 203 16.35 10.64 2.10
CA LYS A 203 15.26 9.74 2.48
C LYS A 203 15.53 9.04 3.82
N GLY A 204 14.48 8.89 4.62
CA GLY A 204 14.55 8.18 5.91
C GLY A 204 14.92 9.04 7.10
N LEU A 205 15.30 10.30 6.92
CA LEU A 205 15.61 11.20 8.01
C LEU A 205 14.35 11.80 8.65
N LYS A 206 14.44 12.04 9.96
CA LYS A 206 13.48 12.85 10.71
C LYS A 206 14.21 14.09 11.22
N ILE A 207 13.78 15.25 10.74
CA ILE A 207 14.44 16.51 11.05
C ILE A 207 13.50 17.37 11.89
N GLY A 208 13.88 17.60 13.14
CA GLY A 208 13.22 18.56 14.03
C GLY A 208 13.80 19.97 13.80
N ILE A 209 12.93 20.93 13.45
CA ILE A 209 13.32 22.34 13.29
C ILE A 209 12.64 23.14 14.38
N MET A 210 13.38 23.40 15.42
CA MET A 210 12.93 24.15 16.58
C MET A 210 14.07 25.08 17.03
N GLY A 211 13.74 26.25 17.53
CA GLY A 211 14.73 27.16 18.04
C GLY A 211 14.08 28.38 18.67
N CYS A 212 14.21 28.48 19.96
CA CYS A 212 13.88 29.67 20.76
C CYS A 212 14.65 29.58 22.08
N ILE A 213 14.59 30.64 22.89
CA ILE A 213 15.25 30.68 24.20
C ILE A 213 14.80 29.59 25.18
N VAL A 214 13.75 28.83 24.86
CA VAL A 214 13.21 27.74 25.70
C VAL A 214 13.54 26.36 25.13
N ASN A 215 13.52 26.19 23.81
CA ASN A 215 13.62 24.88 23.12
C ASN A 215 14.90 24.76 22.26
N GLY A 216 15.85 25.60 22.45
CA GLY A 216 17.13 25.55 21.77
C GLY A 216 18.21 26.26 22.60
N PRO A 217 19.49 25.92 22.39
CA PRO A 217 20.58 26.64 23.02
C PRO A 217 20.65 28.05 22.49
#